data_2478a7de5822bae13a858bc3ac65b817
#
_entry.id   2478a7de5822bae13a858bc3ac65b817
#
_cell.length_a   1.000
_cell.length_b   1.000
_cell.length_c   1.000
_cell.angle_alpha   90.00
_cell.angle_beta   90.00
_cell.angle_gamma   90.00
#
_symmetry.space_group_name_H-M   'P 1'
#
loop_
_entity.id
_entity.type
_entity.pdbx_description
1 polymer ?
#
loop_
_entity_poly.entity_id
_entity_poly.type
_entity_poly.pdbx_seq_one_letter_code
_entity_poly.pdbx_strand_id
1 'polypeptide(L)'
;MFTDELQIPYVVTKNKDEKDNYNRISPTFTHTDHQFRLTQIIRQEVGNPLLELFGIIRSDLINGTQNFYQYIINHREEVNTAGEGFTILNKFDFRNKVIEMFSSDNFSRNLNYVRLIAFTNDCIGFWNTFIRDGVLNNPQGMITKDDMFTAYRTVFDEYKSPIIINSEDYIVHDVRYYIADNGLACYCITLRSAFDGKVTPMFKIIDFWDSTNMNNFGTMINAIHYKALTGTERSRWYRYFRFKDIHLTMTDFRLNSANKNRLVAKDIDYGYGITCHKSQGSTFENVCIDLDDIIYFQTKWGKRIRRNPAEALRLLYVAMSRATKHAYLKL
;
A
#
# COMPACT_ATOMS: atom_id res chain seq x y z
N MET A 1 -11.67 -3.76 -21.05
CA MET A 1 -10.80 -3.10 -20.03
C MET A 1 -11.68 -2.11 -19.29
N PHE A 2 -11.78 -2.22 -17.96
CA PHE A 2 -12.56 -1.28 -17.15
C PHE A 2 -11.61 -0.22 -16.63
N THR A 3 -11.89 1.04 -16.91
CA THR A 3 -11.03 2.17 -16.52
C THR A 3 -11.90 3.32 -16.01
N ASP A 4 -11.42 4.04 -15.02
CA ASP A 4 -12.07 5.23 -14.46
C ASP A 4 -11.13 6.41 -14.67
N GLU A 5 -11.55 7.41 -15.46
CA GLU A 5 -10.76 8.60 -15.81
C GLU A 5 -10.40 9.47 -14.58
N LEU A 6 -11.14 9.31 -13.48
CA LEU A 6 -10.94 10.07 -12.25
C LEU A 6 -10.01 9.36 -11.25
N GLN A 7 -9.62 8.10 -11.53
CA GLN A 7 -8.67 7.38 -10.69
C GLN A 7 -7.24 7.92 -10.86
N ILE A 8 -6.39 7.50 -9.93
CA ILE A 8 -4.98 7.90 -9.91
C ILE A 8 -4.31 7.41 -11.20
N PRO A 9 -3.66 8.28 -11.99
CA PRO A 9 -2.87 7.84 -13.12
C PRO A 9 -1.71 6.96 -12.64
N TYR A 10 -1.19 6.09 -13.51
CA TYR A 10 -0.01 5.30 -13.21
C TYR A 10 1.19 6.20 -12.85
N VAL A 11 2.04 5.71 -11.96
CA VAL A 11 3.25 6.44 -11.54
C VAL A 11 4.25 6.44 -12.70
N VAL A 12 4.43 7.60 -13.31
CA VAL A 12 5.48 7.80 -14.31
C VAL A 12 6.80 8.04 -13.58
N THR A 13 7.77 7.15 -13.74
CA THR A 13 9.14 7.42 -13.32
C THR A 13 9.69 8.58 -14.15
N LYS A 14 9.95 9.72 -13.50
CA LYS A 14 10.39 10.96 -14.13
C LYS A 14 11.69 10.75 -14.95
N ASN A 15 11.57 10.65 -16.24
CA ASN A 15 12.62 11.11 -17.11
C ASN A 15 12.52 12.64 -17.19
N LYS A 16 13.64 13.36 -17.11
CA LYS A 16 13.72 14.82 -16.96
C LYS A 16 13.02 15.65 -18.04
N ASP A 17 12.61 15.03 -19.13
CA ASP A 17 12.06 15.70 -20.32
C ASP A 17 10.52 15.65 -20.43
N GLU A 18 9.82 15.06 -19.47
CA GLU A 18 8.37 14.87 -19.53
C GLU A 18 7.62 15.61 -18.40
N LYS A 19 7.74 16.94 -18.35
CA LYS A 19 6.98 17.74 -17.37
C LYS A 19 5.47 17.77 -17.60
N ASP A 20 4.98 17.35 -18.77
CA ASP A 20 3.58 17.55 -19.20
C ASP A 20 2.69 16.29 -19.21
N ASN A 21 3.17 15.14 -18.73
CA ASN A 21 2.46 13.86 -18.89
C ASN A 21 1.42 13.52 -17.81
N TYR A 22 1.19 14.35 -16.81
CA TYR A 22 0.22 14.08 -15.75
C TYR A 22 -1.26 14.07 -16.21
N ASN A 23 -1.55 14.60 -17.40
CA ASN A 23 -2.91 14.70 -17.93
C ASN A 23 -3.14 13.81 -19.17
N ARG A 24 -2.23 12.95 -19.55
CA ARG A 24 -2.46 12.07 -20.70
C ARG A 24 -3.40 10.93 -20.32
N ILE A 25 -4.61 11.02 -20.83
CA ILE A 25 -5.54 9.89 -20.89
C ILE A 25 -4.83 8.76 -21.65
N SER A 26 -4.86 7.54 -21.12
CA SER A 26 -4.26 6.40 -21.82
C SER A 26 -4.84 6.30 -23.23
N PRO A 27 -4.02 6.05 -24.26
CA PRO A 27 -4.51 5.85 -25.63
C PRO A 27 -5.62 4.79 -25.74
N THR A 28 -5.66 3.85 -24.80
CA THR A 28 -6.71 2.82 -24.72
C THR A 28 -8.11 3.43 -24.57
N PHE A 29 -8.24 4.63 -23.97
CA PHE A 29 -9.54 5.30 -23.86
C PHE A 29 -10.02 5.97 -25.15
N THR A 30 -9.10 6.27 -26.05
CA THR A 30 -9.38 7.06 -27.27
C THR A 30 -9.41 6.20 -28.54
N HIS A 31 -8.97 4.94 -28.47
CA HIS A 31 -8.79 4.06 -29.65
C HIS A 31 -9.82 2.94 -29.74
N THR A 32 -10.91 3.00 -28.97
CA THR A 32 -11.99 1.99 -29.05
C THR A 32 -13.27 2.62 -29.57
N ASP A 33 -13.80 2.07 -30.65
CA ASP A 33 -15.06 2.54 -31.27
C ASP A 33 -16.30 2.22 -30.40
N HIS A 34 -16.16 1.33 -29.42
CA HIS A 34 -17.23 0.96 -28.50
C HIS A 34 -16.82 1.24 -27.06
N GLN A 35 -17.46 2.23 -26.45
CA GLN A 35 -17.25 2.61 -25.05
C GLN A 35 -18.55 2.41 -24.26
N PHE A 36 -18.47 1.70 -23.14
CA PHE A 36 -19.55 1.60 -22.16
C PHE A 36 -19.12 2.30 -20.88
N ARG A 37 -19.94 3.21 -20.42
CA ARG A 37 -19.70 3.92 -19.15
C ARG A 37 -20.57 3.31 -18.06
N LEU A 38 -19.94 2.75 -17.02
CA LEU A 38 -20.64 2.34 -15.81
C LEU A 38 -20.95 3.59 -14.99
N THR A 39 -22.23 3.84 -14.72
CA THR A 39 -22.70 5.05 -14.02
C THR A 39 -23.14 4.77 -12.60
N GLN A 40 -23.39 3.49 -12.25
CA GLN A 40 -23.86 3.11 -10.94
C GLN A 40 -22.71 2.78 -9.99
N ILE A 41 -22.71 3.39 -8.81
CA ILE A 41 -21.80 3.03 -7.70
C ILE A 41 -22.48 1.90 -6.94
N ILE A 42 -21.83 0.72 -6.86
CA ILE A 42 -22.38 -0.47 -6.19
C ILE A 42 -21.68 -0.76 -4.85
N ARG A 43 -20.56 -0.12 -4.55
CA ARG A 43 -19.78 -0.43 -3.34
C ARG A 43 -20.42 0.16 -2.08
N GLN A 44 -21.00 1.33 -2.17
CA GLN A 44 -21.73 1.99 -1.11
C GLN A 44 -23.23 1.80 -1.30
N GLU A 45 -23.96 1.62 -0.21
CA GLU A 45 -25.42 1.56 -0.25
C GLU A 45 -26.05 2.92 -0.57
N VAL A 46 -27.25 2.89 -1.15
CA VAL A 46 -28.01 4.11 -1.43
C VAL A 46 -28.33 4.81 -0.10
N GLY A 47 -28.02 6.11 -0.02
CA GLY A 47 -28.19 6.88 1.22
C GLY A 47 -26.95 6.94 2.12
N ASN A 48 -25.83 6.32 1.71
CA ASN A 48 -24.56 6.53 2.39
C ASN A 48 -24.02 7.95 2.06
N PRO A 49 -23.75 8.82 3.07
CA PRO A 49 -23.24 10.17 2.85
C PRO A 49 -21.91 10.24 2.08
N LEU A 50 -21.13 9.18 2.05
CA LEU A 50 -19.92 9.10 1.20
C LEU A 50 -20.21 9.35 -0.27
N LEU A 51 -21.41 9.02 -0.76
CA LEU A 51 -21.81 9.25 -2.16
C LEU A 51 -21.85 10.74 -2.50
N GLU A 52 -22.26 11.58 -1.56
CA GLU A 52 -22.26 13.04 -1.72
C GLU A 52 -20.83 13.57 -1.83
N LEU A 53 -19.92 13.13 -0.92
CA LEU A 53 -18.50 13.49 -0.99
C LEU A 53 -17.87 13.11 -2.34
N PHE A 54 -18.20 11.94 -2.87
CA PHE A 54 -17.72 11.53 -4.20
C PHE A 54 -18.26 12.43 -5.31
N GLY A 55 -19.52 12.85 -5.22
CA GLY A 55 -20.12 13.81 -6.14
C GLY A 55 -19.40 15.15 -6.15
N ILE A 56 -19.09 15.68 -4.97
CA ILE A 56 -18.35 16.95 -4.80
C ILE A 56 -16.95 16.82 -5.39
N ILE A 57 -16.19 15.78 -5.06
CA ILE A 57 -14.84 15.56 -5.60
C ILE A 57 -14.86 15.44 -7.13
N ARG A 58 -15.82 14.69 -7.68
CA ARG A 58 -15.97 14.54 -9.13
C ARG A 58 -16.26 15.88 -9.80
N SER A 59 -17.16 16.66 -9.22
CA SER A 59 -17.48 18.01 -9.69
C SER A 59 -16.24 18.92 -9.66
N ASP A 60 -15.48 18.89 -8.56
CA ASP A 60 -14.26 19.66 -8.41
C ASP A 60 -13.19 19.26 -9.44
N LEU A 61 -13.03 17.98 -9.71
CA LEU A 61 -12.08 17.48 -10.71
C LEU A 61 -12.47 17.88 -12.15
N ILE A 62 -13.76 17.90 -12.46
CA ILE A 62 -14.27 18.29 -13.79
C ILE A 62 -14.17 19.81 -13.99
N ASN A 63 -14.54 20.58 -12.98
CA ASN A 63 -14.65 22.05 -13.08
C ASN A 63 -13.40 22.79 -12.63
N GLY A 64 -12.38 22.08 -12.09
CA GLY A 64 -11.16 22.70 -11.55
C GLY A 64 -11.41 23.49 -10.26
N THR A 65 -12.46 23.16 -9.50
CA THR A 65 -12.83 23.81 -8.23
C THR A 65 -12.25 23.05 -7.02
N GLN A 66 -12.48 23.55 -5.80
CA GLN A 66 -11.99 22.97 -4.56
C GLN A 66 -13.06 23.00 -3.45
N ASN A 67 -14.31 22.81 -3.81
CA ASN A 67 -15.45 22.85 -2.90
C ASN A 67 -15.39 21.76 -1.82
N PHE A 68 -14.74 20.61 -2.13
CA PHE A 68 -14.54 19.53 -1.19
C PHE A 68 -13.91 19.99 0.13
N TYR A 69 -12.87 20.83 0.07
CA TYR A 69 -12.19 21.28 1.29
C TYR A 69 -13.08 22.16 2.15
N GLN A 70 -13.88 23.04 1.52
CA GLN A 70 -14.84 23.87 2.24
C GLN A 70 -15.98 23.03 2.82
N TYR A 71 -16.42 22.01 2.08
CA TYR A 71 -17.46 21.10 2.52
C TYR A 71 -17.06 20.36 3.80
N ILE A 72 -15.90 19.71 3.84
CA ILE A 72 -15.45 18.95 5.02
C ILE A 72 -15.12 19.81 6.25
N ILE A 73 -14.87 21.11 6.07
CA ILE A 73 -14.70 22.06 7.19
C ILE A 73 -16.05 22.34 7.85
N ASN A 74 -17.11 22.49 7.05
CA ASN A 74 -18.46 22.82 7.52
C ASN A 74 -19.25 21.59 7.98
N HIS A 75 -18.99 20.44 7.40
CA HIS A 75 -19.65 19.15 7.62
C HIS A 75 -18.65 18.16 8.18
N ARG A 76 -18.43 18.21 9.50
CA ARG A 76 -17.39 17.36 10.13
C ARG A 76 -17.83 15.93 10.35
N GLU A 77 -19.13 15.69 10.39
CA GLU A 77 -19.69 14.36 10.53
C GLU A 77 -21.02 14.27 9.81
N GLU A 78 -21.16 13.29 8.96
CA GLU A 78 -22.42 12.94 8.33
C GLU A 78 -22.56 11.42 8.33
N VAL A 79 -23.56 10.94 9.05
CA VAL A 79 -23.81 9.53 9.30
C VAL A 79 -25.28 9.23 9.11
N ASN A 80 -25.62 8.22 8.33
CA ASN A 80 -26.97 7.76 8.17
C ASN A 80 -27.44 6.91 9.38
N THR A 81 -28.70 6.48 9.39
CA THR A 81 -29.27 5.67 10.46
C THR A 81 -28.64 4.28 10.62
N ALA A 82 -27.91 3.81 9.61
CA ALA A 82 -27.17 2.54 9.64
C ALA A 82 -25.73 2.71 10.20
N GLY A 83 -25.32 3.94 10.56
CA GLY A 83 -23.97 4.22 11.04
C GLY A 83 -22.94 4.37 9.91
N GLU A 84 -23.39 4.57 8.67
CA GLU A 84 -22.51 4.71 7.49
C GLU A 84 -22.32 6.19 7.14
N GLY A 85 -21.14 6.54 6.65
CA GLY A 85 -20.85 7.91 6.26
C GLY A 85 -19.37 8.29 6.42
N PHE A 86 -19.14 9.50 6.93
CA PHE A 86 -17.79 9.96 7.20
C PHE A 86 -17.72 10.82 8.48
N THR A 87 -16.52 10.85 9.08
CA THR A 87 -16.21 11.69 10.24
C THR A 87 -14.83 12.32 10.05
N ILE A 88 -14.76 13.64 10.24
CA ILE A 88 -13.50 14.42 10.19
C ILE A 88 -12.98 14.57 11.63
N LEU A 89 -11.83 14.02 11.89
CA LEU A 89 -11.23 13.97 13.22
C LEU A 89 -9.95 14.81 13.30
N ASN A 90 -9.73 15.46 14.42
CA ASN A 90 -8.41 16.02 14.73
C ASN A 90 -7.40 14.89 14.97
N LYS A 91 -6.10 15.24 15.03
CA LYS A 91 -5.01 14.28 15.19
C LYS A 91 -5.18 13.34 16.40
N PHE A 92 -5.66 13.85 17.52
CA PHE A 92 -5.82 13.07 18.75
C PHE A 92 -6.99 12.09 18.63
N ASP A 93 -8.18 12.58 18.22
CA ASP A 93 -9.38 11.77 18.06
C ASP A 93 -9.20 10.73 16.94
N PHE A 94 -8.51 11.07 15.85
CA PHE A 94 -8.18 10.13 14.82
C PHE A 94 -7.31 8.99 15.34
N ARG A 95 -6.30 9.30 16.15
CA ARG A 95 -5.44 8.27 16.77
C ARG A 95 -6.26 7.34 17.68
N ASN A 96 -7.16 7.90 18.49
CA ASN A 96 -8.06 7.12 19.34
C ASN A 96 -8.99 6.23 18.50
N LYS A 97 -9.50 6.75 17.38
CA LYS A 97 -10.34 5.96 16.46
C LYS A 97 -9.54 4.82 15.82
N VAL A 98 -8.31 5.04 15.42
CA VAL A 98 -7.44 3.96 14.91
C VAL A 98 -7.24 2.89 16.00
N ILE A 99 -6.97 3.27 17.23
CA ILE A 99 -6.86 2.32 18.36
C ILE A 99 -8.15 1.52 18.50
N GLU A 100 -9.30 2.18 18.61
CA GLU A 100 -10.61 1.55 18.73
C GLU A 100 -10.88 0.53 17.63
N MET A 101 -10.64 0.91 16.37
CA MET A 101 -10.96 0.09 15.22
C MET A 101 -10.07 -1.15 15.11
N PHE A 102 -8.75 -0.99 15.31
CA PHE A 102 -7.80 -2.10 15.18
C PHE A 102 -7.74 -3.01 16.43
N SER A 103 -8.14 -2.53 17.61
CA SER A 103 -8.27 -3.37 18.81
C SER A 103 -9.62 -4.09 18.92
N SER A 104 -10.54 -3.87 17.98
CA SER A 104 -11.87 -4.45 18.04
C SER A 104 -11.89 -5.93 17.66
N ASP A 105 -12.82 -6.69 18.26
CA ASP A 105 -13.10 -8.07 17.86
C ASP A 105 -13.51 -8.19 16.38
N ASN A 106 -14.09 -7.14 15.81
CA ASN A 106 -14.47 -7.12 14.41
C ASN A 106 -13.24 -7.21 13.50
N PHE A 107 -12.16 -6.49 13.81
CA PHE A 107 -10.92 -6.58 13.05
C PHE A 107 -10.27 -7.96 13.18
N SER A 108 -10.26 -8.55 14.37
CA SER A 108 -9.70 -9.90 14.59
C SER A 108 -10.45 -10.99 13.80
N ARG A 109 -11.76 -10.81 13.55
CA ARG A 109 -12.60 -11.74 12.78
C ARG A 109 -12.60 -11.46 11.27
N ASN A 110 -12.42 -10.20 10.88
CA ASN A 110 -12.48 -9.76 9.49
C ASN A 110 -11.39 -8.74 9.19
N LEU A 111 -10.34 -9.12 8.49
CA LEU A 111 -9.23 -8.24 8.11
C LEU A 111 -9.66 -7.09 7.19
N ASN A 112 -10.80 -7.22 6.51
CA ASN A 112 -11.39 -6.15 5.70
C ASN A 112 -12.31 -5.22 6.52
N TYR A 113 -12.39 -5.42 7.85
CA TYR A 113 -13.18 -4.54 8.71
C TYR A 113 -12.66 -3.10 8.73
N VAL A 114 -11.33 -2.92 8.78
CA VAL A 114 -10.71 -1.60 8.72
C VAL A 114 -9.36 -1.63 8.01
N ARG A 115 -9.05 -0.53 7.31
CA ARG A 115 -7.73 -0.30 6.72
C ARG A 115 -7.31 1.16 6.91
N LEU A 116 -6.04 1.38 7.25
CA LEU A 116 -5.47 2.72 7.22
C LEU A 116 -4.94 3.03 5.84
N ILE A 117 -5.23 4.22 5.31
CA ILE A 117 -4.80 4.66 3.98
C ILE A 117 -4.10 6.01 4.09
N ALA A 118 -2.91 6.10 3.51
CA ALA A 118 -2.14 7.33 3.37
C ALA A 118 -1.47 7.37 1.99
N PHE A 119 -0.65 8.37 1.71
CA PHE A 119 -0.01 8.49 0.41
C PHE A 119 1.44 8.00 0.42
N THR A 120 2.24 8.42 1.41
CA THR A 120 3.67 8.11 1.45
C THR A 120 3.97 6.79 2.18
N ASN A 121 5.02 6.10 1.72
CA ASN A 121 5.51 4.90 2.41
C ASN A 121 5.97 5.21 3.84
N ASP A 122 6.54 6.40 4.09
CA ASP A 122 6.99 6.80 5.44
C ASP A 122 5.80 6.94 6.40
N CYS A 123 4.70 7.56 5.96
CA CYS A 123 3.48 7.66 6.75
C CYS A 123 2.86 6.27 7.01
N ILE A 124 2.82 5.41 5.99
CA ILE A 124 2.36 4.02 6.14
C ILE A 124 3.26 3.24 7.13
N GLY A 125 4.57 3.37 7.02
CA GLY A 125 5.51 2.76 7.95
C GLY A 125 5.27 3.19 9.41
N PHE A 126 5.06 4.50 9.63
CA PHE A 126 4.69 5.01 10.95
C PHE A 126 3.39 4.38 11.48
N TRP A 127 2.32 4.35 10.67
CA TRP A 127 1.04 3.80 11.10
C TRP A 127 1.07 2.29 11.27
N ASN A 128 1.79 1.56 10.42
CA ASN A 128 1.98 0.12 10.58
C ASN A 128 2.68 -0.21 11.90
N THR A 129 3.75 0.51 12.24
CA THR A 129 4.45 0.37 13.52
C THR A 129 3.53 0.74 14.68
N PHE A 130 2.82 1.88 14.59
CA PHE A 130 1.90 2.31 15.64
C PHE A 130 0.79 1.28 15.92
N ILE A 131 0.16 0.75 14.88
CA ILE A 131 -0.92 -0.23 15.02
C ILE A 131 -0.35 -1.55 15.57
N ARG A 132 0.70 -2.07 14.96
CA ARG A 132 1.29 -3.34 15.33
C ARG A 132 1.83 -3.35 16.76
N ASP A 133 2.71 -2.40 17.06
CA ASP A 133 3.46 -2.40 18.31
C ASP A 133 2.66 -1.72 19.43
N GLY A 134 1.92 -0.64 19.12
CA GLY A 134 1.22 0.18 20.11
C GLY A 134 -0.23 -0.21 20.36
N VAL A 135 -0.93 -0.80 19.38
CA VAL A 135 -2.34 -1.20 19.52
C VAL A 135 -2.48 -2.70 19.74
N LEU A 136 -1.82 -3.50 18.90
CA LEU A 136 -1.87 -4.97 18.98
C LEU A 136 -0.85 -5.55 19.97
N ASN A 137 0.04 -4.71 20.50
CA ASN A 137 1.08 -5.09 21.49
C ASN A 137 2.02 -6.19 21.00
N ASN A 138 2.27 -6.27 19.69
CA ASN A 138 3.21 -7.22 19.15
C ASN A 138 4.67 -6.79 19.45
N PRO A 139 5.59 -7.72 19.73
CA PRO A 139 6.97 -7.40 20.04
C PRO A 139 7.65 -6.60 18.93
N GLN A 140 8.39 -5.54 19.32
CA GLN A 140 9.19 -4.75 18.38
C GLN A 140 10.41 -5.53 17.87
N GLY A 141 10.88 -5.18 16.69
CA GLY A 141 12.13 -5.72 16.13
C GLY A 141 12.06 -7.19 15.70
N MET A 142 10.89 -7.78 15.56
CA MET A 142 10.72 -9.16 15.10
C MET A 142 9.36 -9.39 14.42
N ILE A 143 9.31 -10.38 13.54
CA ILE A 143 8.07 -10.89 12.98
C ILE A 143 7.46 -11.90 13.96
N THR A 144 6.16 -11.81 14.19
CA THR A 144 5.43 -12.70 15.08
C THR A 144 4.28 -13.41 14.38
N LYS A 145 3.84 -14.52 14.94
CA LYS A 145 2.63 -15.19 14.50
C LYS A 145 1.45 -14.22 14.59
N ASP A 146 0.52 -14.34 13.64
CA ASP A 146 -0.68 -13.50 13.47
C ASP A 146 -0.40 -12.05 13.03
N ASP A 147 0.87 -11.67 12.76
CA ASP A 147 1.17 -10.42 12.04
C ASP A 147 0.48 -10.41 10.68
N MET A 148 -0.07 -9.27 10.31
CA MET A 148 -0.71 -9.08 9.01
C MET A 148 0.27 -8.47 8.01
N PHE A 149 0.38 -9.10 6.86
CA PHE A 149 1.21 -8.65 5.74
C PHE A 149 0.40 -8.35 4.49
N THR A 150 0.90 -7.41 3.68
CA THR A 150 0.45 -7.17 2.31
C THR A 150 1.62 -7.39 1.35
N ALA A 151 1.40 -8.15 0.29
CA ALA A 151 2.42 -8.42 -0.72
C ALA A 151 2.59 -7.24 -1.70
N TYR A 152 3.83 -6.91 -2.04
CA TYR A 152 4.19 -5.84 -2.98
C TYR A 152 4.61 -6.36 -4.36
N ARG A 153 4.83 -7.65 -4.48
CA ARG A 153 5.01 -8.35 -5.76
C ARG A 153 4.52 -9.79 -5.70
N THR A 154 4.33 -10.39 -6.87
CA THR A 154 4.11 -11.84 -6.95
C THR A 154 5.43 -12.57 -6.79
N VAL A 155 5.44 -13.61 -5.93
CA VAL A 155 6.57 -14.51 -5.69
C VAL A 155 6.22 -15.88 -6.25
N PHE A 156 7.17 -16.53 -6.91
CA PHE A 156 6.98 -17.81 -7.57
C PHE A 156 7.85 -18.90 -6.93
N ASP A 157 7.33 -20.12 -6.90
CA ASP A 157 8.11 -21.32 -6.56
C ASP A 157 9.07 -21.74 -7.71
N GLU A 158 9.75 -22.87 -7.53
CA GLU A 158 10.65 -23.41 -8.57
C GLU A 158 9.94 -23.91 -9.82
N TYR A 159 8.64 -24.21 -9.72
CA TYR A 159 7.78 -24.64 -10.82
C TYR A 159 7.06 -23.47 -11.50
N LYS A 160 7.39 -22.22 -11.12
CA LYS A 160 6.76 -20.97 -11.58
C LYS A 160 5.27 -20.85 -11.19
N SER A 161 4.84 -21.56 -10.16
CA SER A 161 3.52 -21.35 -9.56
C SER A 161 3.56 -20.17 -8.58
N PRO A 162 2.58 -19.26 -8.60
CA PRO A 162 2.54 -18.15 -7.67
C PRO A 162 2.27 -18.66 -6.25
N ILE A 163 3.15 -18.33 -5.29
CA ILE A 163 3.01 -18.67 -3.88
C ILE A 163 2.60 -17.47 -3.02
N ILE A 164 2.91 -16.26 -3.48
CA ILE A 164 2.47 -15.00 -2.92
C ILE A 164 1.98 -14.14 -4.10
N ILE A 165 0.80 -13.56 -4.00
CA ILE A 165 0.18 -12.77 -5.06
C ILE A 165 0.25 -11.30 -4.71
N ASN A 166 0.70 -10.47 -5.64
CA ASN A 166 0.79 -9.01 -5.45
C ASN A 166 -0.57 -8.42 -5.05
N SER A 167 -0.54 -7.56 -4.06
CA SER A 167 -1.71 -6.86 -3.49
C SER A 167 -2.68 -7.75 -2.70
N GLU A 168 -2.33 -9.00 -2.43
CA GLU A 168 -3.05 -9.81 -1.46
C GLU A 168 -2.52 -9.61 -0.05
N ASP A 169 -3.42 -9.83 0.91
CA ASP A 169 -3.15 -9.80 2.33
C ASP A 169 -2.95 -11.21 2.87
N TYR A 170 -2.05 -11.32 3.82
CA TYR A 170 -1.63 -12.57 4.44
C TYR A 170 -1.51 -12.42 5.95
N ILE A 171 -1.70 -13.51 6.67
CA ILE A 171 -1.44 -13.62 8.11
C ILE A 171 -0.27 -14.57 8.31
N VAL A 172 0.66 -14.19 9.17
CA VAL A 172 1.76 -15.05 9.59
C VAL A 172 1.21 -16.28 10.30
N HIS A 173 1.33 -17.46 9.68
CA HIS A 173 0.83 -18.72 10.21
C HIS A 173 1.85 -19.38 11.14
N ASP A 174 3.11 -19.46 10.72
CA ASP A 174 4.24 -19.93 11.53
C ASP A 174 5.48 -19.09 11.21
N VAL A 175 6.32 -18.86 12.22
CA VAL A 175 7.55 -18.09 12.09
C VAL A 175 8.63 -18.64 13.00
N ARG A 176 9.87 -18.76 12.47
CA ARG A 176 11.06 -19.18 13.20
C ARG A 176 12.25 -18.34 12.79
N TYR A 177 12.98 -17.83 13.76
CA TYR A 177 14.25 -17.17 13.51
C TYR A 177 15.32 -18.18 13.11
N TYR A 178 16.09 -17.89 12.10
CA TYR A 178 17.07 -18.81 11.52
C TYR A 178 18.26 -18.05 10.98
N ILE A 179 19.46 -18.59 11.22
CA ILE A 179 20.70 -18.11 10.58
C ILE A 179 21.07 -19.12 9.51
N ALA A 180 21.05 -18.67 8.25
CA ALA A 180 21.39 -19.49 7.10
C ALA A 180 22.89 -19.85 7.05
N ASP A 181 23.25 -20.92 6.34
CA ASP A 181 24.66 -21.35 6.19
C ASP A 181 25.57 -20.28 5.60
N ASN A 182 25.00 -19.35 4.83
CA ASN A 182 25.69 -18.18 4.28
C ASN A 182 25.79 -17.00 5.28
N GLY A 183 25.40 -17.19 6.55
CA GLY A 183 25.47 -16.18 7.60
C GLY A 183 24.34 -15.15 7.59
N LEU A 184 23.34 -15.26 6.71
CA LEU A 184 22.18 -14.35 6.71
C LEU A 184 21.18 -14.74 7.79
N ALA A 185 20.85 -13.80 8.66
CA ALA A 185 19.75 -13.93 9.60
C ALA A 185 18.41 -13.70 8.90
N CYS A 186 17.50 -14.64 9.07
CA CYS A 186 16.20 -14.67 8.38
C CYS A 186 15.09 -15.13 9.32
N TYR A 187 13.87 -14.73 9.01
CA TYR A 187 12.66 -15.36 9.51
C TYR A 187 12.18 -16.39 8.49
N CYS A 188 12.22 -17.67 8.84
CA CYS A 188 11.55 -18.73 8.09
C CYS A 188 10.06 -18.69 8.42
N ILE A 189 9.23 -18.45 7.41
CA ILE A 189 7.83 -18.09 7.60
C ILE A 189 6.92 -18.87 6.66
N THR A 190 5.72 -19.21 7.13
CA THR A 190 4.59 -19.58 6.29
C THR A 190 3.49 -18.55 6.49
N LEU A 191 2.80 -18.19 5.43
CA LEU A 191 1.70 -17.24 5.44
C LEU A 191 0.39 -17.94 5.09
N ARG A 192 -0.69 -17.52 5.72
CA ARG A 192 -2.05 -17.92 5.35
C ARG A 192 -2.68 -16.77 4.56
N SER A 193 -3.12 -17.06 3.33
CA SER A 193 -3.85 -16.10 2.49
C SER A 193 -5.14 -15.66 3.17
N ALA A 194 -5.39 -14.36 3.22
CA ALA A 194 -6.65 -13.81 3.71
C ALA A 194 -7.82 -14.06 2.74
N PHE A 195 -7.52 -14.37 1.48
CA PHE A 195 -8.52 -14.58 0.44
C PHE A 195 -9.10 -16.00 0.44
N ASP A 196 -8.24 -17.03 0.41
CA ASP A 196 -8.67 -18.44 0.28
C ASP A 196 -8.26 -19.33 1.45
N GLY A 197 -7.58 -18.77 2.46
CA GLY A 197 -7.14 -19.47 3.67
C GLY A 197 -5.99 -20.45 3.45
N LYS A 198 -5.47 -20.58 2.23
CA LYS A 198 -4.35 -21.48 1.95
C LYS A 198 -3.06 -21.01 2.62
N VAL A 199 -2.29 -21.98 3.09
CA VAL A 199 -0.99 -21.74 3.68
C VAL A 199 0.09 -21.89 2.61
N THR A 200 0.97 -20.88 2.51
CA THR A 200 2.08 -20.89 1.55
C THR A 200 3.12 -21.95 1.93
N PRO A 201 3.94 -22.43 0.98
CA PRO A 201 5.21 -23.05 1.31
C PRO A 201 6.07 -22.10 2.17
N MET A 202 7.02 -22.69 2.91
CA MET A 202 7.95 -21.90 3.73
C MET A 202 8.92 -21.11 2.86
N PHE A 203 9.13 -19.86 3.20
CA PHE A 203 10.12 -18.97 2.59
C PHE A 203 10.83 -18.13 3.66
N LYS A 204 11.82 -17.33 3.24
CA LYS A 204 12.65 -16.55 4.15
C LYS A 204 12.41 -15.07 3.95
N ILE A 205 12.22 -14.35 5.06
CA ILE A 205 12.29 -12.88 5.09
C ILE A 205 13.59 -12.50 5.77
N ILE A 206 14.38 -11.65 5.14
CA ILE A 206 15.64 -11.15 5.70
C ILE A 206 15.33 -10.33 6.95
N ASP A 207 16.07 -10.58 8.04
CA ASP A 207 16.02 -9.73 9.21
C ASP A 207 16.59 -8.34 8.86
N PHE A 208 15.68 -7.37 8.72
CA PHE A 208 16.00 -6.00 8.32
C PHE A 208 16.23 -5.06 9.51
N TRP A 209 15.98 -5.51 10.74
CA TRP A 209 16.30 -4.72 11.93
C TRP A 209 17.79 -4.76 12.26
N ASP A 210 18.49 -5.82 11.87
CA ASP A 210 19.95 -5.89 11.97
C ASP A 210 20.60 -5.23 10.75
N SER A 211 21.20 -4.06 10.95
CA SER A 211 21.91 -3.31 9.91
C SER A 211 23.11 -4.06 9.32
N THR A 212 23.82 -4.87 10.13
CA THR A 212 24.92 -5.70 9.66
C THR A 212 24.43 -6.79 8.73
N ASN A 213 23.32 -7.44 9.10
CA ASN A 213 22.67 -8.45 8.27
C ASN A 213 22.19 -7.87 6.92
N MET A 214 21.57 -6.66 6.95
CA MET A 214 21.15 -5.95 5.73
C MET A 214 22.33 -5.57 4.83
N ASN A 215 23.46 -5.17 5.39
CA ASN A 215 24.69 -4.89 4.63
C ASN A 215 25.25 -6.17 3.97
N ASN A 216 25.25 -7.28 4.70
CA ASN A 216 25.67 -8.59 4.17
C ASN A 216 24.75 -9.03 3.03
N PHE A 217 23.45 -8.94 3.22
CA PHE A 217 22.47 -9.23 2.16
C PHE A 217 22.68 -8.33 0.94
N GLY A 218 22.86 -7.01 1.16
CA GLY A 218 23.15 -6.05 0.09
C GLY A 218 24.40 -6.41 -0.69
N THR A 219 25.49 -6.82 -0.01
CA THR A 219 26.73 -7.27 -0.65
C THR A 219 26.51 -8.51 -1.51
N MET A 220 25.82 -9.51 -0.98
CA MET A 220 25.54 -10.76 -1.70
C MET A 220 24.68 -10.55 -2.94
N ILE A 221 23.57 -9.82 -2.80
CA ILE A 221 22.65 -9.58 -3.93
C ILE A 221 23.31 -8.69 -4.99
N ASN A 222 24.17 -7.72 -4.61
CA ASN A 222 24.94 -6.92 -5.55
C ASN A 222 25.91 -7.77 -6.35
N ALA A 223 26.60 -8.73 -5.71
CA ALA A 223 27.52 -9.64 -6.40
C ALA A 223 26.78 -10.54 -7.40
N ILE A 224 25.62 -11.08 -7.01
CA ILE A 224 24.78 -11.90 -7.90
C ILE A 224 24.25 -11.07 -9.07
N HIS A 225 23.76 -9.85 -8.81
CA HIS A 225 23.27 -8.94 -9.82
C HIS A 225 24.38 -8.51 -10.80
N TYR A 226 25.57 -8.20 -10.30
CA TYR A 226 26.74 -7.89 -11.14
C TYR A 226 27.10 -9.04 -12.08
N LYS A 227 27.14 -10.28 -11.56
CA LYS A 227 27.34 -11.48 -12.39
C LYS A 227 26.23 -11.66 -13.43
N ALA A 228 24.98 -11.32 -13.09
CA ALA A 228 23.87 -11.38 -14.04
C ALA A 228 23.99 -10.33 -15.16
N LEU A 229 24.54 -9.15 -14.87
CA LEU A 229 24.75 -8.09 -15.86
C LEU A 229 25.95 -8.39 -16.82
N THR A 230 27.06 -8.87 -16.27
CA THR A 230 28.31 -9.00 -17.00
C THR A 230 28.58 -10.40 -17.53
N GLY A 231 27.96 -11.43 -16.97
CA GLY A 231 28.17 -12.82 -17.36
C GLY A 231 27.54 -13.17 -18.70
N THR A 232 28.02 -14.25 -19.31
CA THR A 232 27.53 -14.79 -20.59
C THR A 232 26.61 -16.00 -20.42
N GLU A 233 26.53 -16.57 -19.22
CA GLU A 233 25.73 -17.76 -18.94
C GLU A 233 24.24 -17.50 -19.13
N ARG A 234 23.50 -18.44 -19.77
CA ARG A 234 22.05 -18.34 -19.95
C ARG A 234 21.27 -18.28 -18.62
N SER A 235 21.75 -18.95 -17.58
CA SER A 235 21.10 -19.05 -16.26
C SER A 235 21.37 -17.88 -15.31
N ARG A 236 22.15 -16.87 -15.72
CA ARG A 236 22.61 -15.78 -14.85
C ARG A 236 21.46 -14.98 -14.19
N TRP A 237 20.45 -14.60 -14.99
CA TRP A 237 19.29 -13.90 -14.48
C TRP A 237 18.37 -14.80 -13.64
N TYR A 238 18.28 -16.07 -13.98
CA TYR A 238 17.56 -17.05 -13.17
C TYR A 238 18.12 -17.12 -11.74
N ARG A 239 19.45 -17.18 -11.58
CA ARG A 239 20.10 -17.17 -10.26
C ARG A 239 19.78 -15.93 -9.45
N TYR A 240 19.73 -14.74 -10.09
CA TYR A 240 19.37 -13.50 -9.43
C TYR A 240 17.91 -13.50 -8.97
N PHE A 241 16.98 -13.83 -9.85
CA PHE A 241 15.57 -13.86 -9.49
C PHE A 241 15.27 -14.96 -8.46
N ARG A 242 15.86 -16.13 -8.61
CA ARG A 242 15.71 -17.23 -7.65
C ARG A 242 16.22 -16.84 -6.26
N PHE A 243 17.36 -16.15 -6.16
CA PHE A 243 17.86 -15.64 -4.88
C PHE A 243 16.86 -14.67 -4.24
N LYS A 244 16.28 -13.76 -5.03
CA LYS A 244 15.25 -12.84 -4.57
C LYS A 244 13.97 -13.54 -4.12
N ASP A 245 13.55 -14.58 -4.81
CA ASP A 245 12.31 -15.30 -4.48
C ASP A 245 12.45 -16.15 -3.22
N ILE A 246 13.67 -16.57 -2.90
CA ILE A 246 13.96 -17.29 -1.65
C ILE A 246 14.12 -16.32 -0.45
N HIS A 247 14.65 -15.11 -0.68
CA HIS A 247 15.01 -14.14 0.36
C HIS A 247 14.20 -12.85 0.15
N LEU A 248 13.01 -12.79 0.75
CA LEU A 248 12.15 -11.61 0.65
C LEU A 248 12.62 -10.50 1.57
N THR A 249 12.31 -9.26 1.21
CA THR A 249 12.62 -8.08 2.01
C THR A 249 11.36 -7.29 2.37
N MET A 250 11.35 -6.73 3.59
CA MET A 250 10.30 -5.81 4.07
C MET A 250 10.72 -4.33 3.94
N THR A 251 11.90 -4.07 3.39
CA THR A 251 12.41 -2.71 3.17
C THR A 251 12.96 -2.55 1.77
N ASP A 252 12.88 -1.33 1.25
CA ASP A 252 13.52 -0.97 0.00
C ASP A 252 15.05 -1.00 0.16
N PHE A 253 15.78 -1.44 -0.84
CA PHE A 253 17.23 -1.42 -0.84
C PHE A 253 17.80 -0.99 -2.18
N ARG A 254 19.08 -0.56 -2.20
CA ARG A 254 19.76 -0.09 -3.39
C ARG A 254 20.79 -1.08 -3.88
N LEU A 255 20.68 -1.46 -5.16
CA LEU A 255 21.71 -2.19 -5.87
C LEU A 255 22.74 -1.19 -6.44
N ASN A 256 24.01 -1.39 -6.11
CA ASN A 256 25.12 -0.58 -6.56
C ASN A 256 26.07 -1.42 -7.43
N SER A 257 25.57 -1.98 -8.53
CA SER A 257 26.35 -2.82 -9.42
C SER A 257 26.54 -2.16 -10.79
N ALA A 258 27.73 -2.29 -11.36
CA ALA A 258 28.11 -1.76 -12.67
C ALA A 258 27.81 -0.25 -12.82
N ASN A 259 28.14 0.56 -11.80
CA ASN A 259 27.92 2.01 -11.75
C ASN A 259 26.44 2.45 -11.92
N LYS A 260 25.48 1.53 -11.75
CA LYS A 260 24.05 1.81 -11.79
C LYS A 260 23.46 1.68 -10.38
N ASN A 261 22.98 2.80 -9.87
CA ASN A 261 22.24 2.83 -8.59
C ASN A 261 20.76 2.56 -8.89
N ARG A 262 20.28 1.35 -8.58
CA ARG A 262 18.89 0.92 -8.80
C ARG A 262 18.20 0.67 -7.47
N LEU A 263 17.06 1.35 -7.24
CA LEU A 263 16.19 1.04 -6.14
C LEU A 263 15.46 -0.28 -6.42
N VAL A 264 15.47 -1.19 -5.46
CA VAL A 264 14.66 -2.41 -5.43
C VAL A 264 13.63 -2.26 -4.33
N ALA A 265 12.37 -2.29 -4.73
CA ALA A 265 11.27 -2.18 -3.79
C ALA A 265 11.16 -3.44 -2.92
N LYS A 266 10.63 -3.25 -1.72
CA LYS A 266 10.28 -4.32 -0.79
C LYS A 266 9.32 -5.33 -1.43
N ASP A 267 9.41 -6.56 -0.98
CA ASP A 267 8.61 -7.66 -1.52
C ASP A 267 7.29 -7.82 -0.77
N ILE A 268 7.31 -7.55 0.53
CA ILE A 268 6.19 -7.68 1.46
C ILE A 268 6.35 -6.63 2.58
N ASP A 269 5.27 -6.24 3.24
CA ASP A 269 5.30 -5.35 4.40
C ASP A 269 4.07 -5.58 5.28
N TYR A 270 4.06 -4.98 6.48
CA TYR A 270 2.86 -4.98 7.31
C TYR A 270 1.67 -4.37 6.56
N GLY A 271 0.51 -4.98 6.73
CA GLY A 271 -0.69 -4.71 5.96
C GLY A 271 -1.76 -3.88 6.69
N TYR A 272 -1.51 -3.38 7.90
CA TYR A 272 -2.50 -2.58 8.65
C TYR A 272 -2.79 -1.25 7.96
N GLY A 273 -1.78 -0.62 7.39
CA GLY A 273 -1.86 0.54 6.54
C GLY A 273 -1.30 0.27 5.14
N ILE A 274 -1.92 0.86 4.13
CA ILE A 274 -1.50 0.76 2.73
C ILE A 274 -1.58 2.13 2.03
N THR A 275 -0.79 2.31 0.98
CA THR A 275 -0.86 3.57 0.21
C THR A 275 -2.13 3.65 -0.63
N CYS A 276 -2.56 4.88 -0.97
CA CYS A 276 -3.69 5.10 -1.88
C CYS A 276 -3.56 4.29 -3.18
N HIS A 277 -2.35 4.23 -3.75
CA HIS A 277 -2.08 3.44 -4.96
C HIS A 277 -2.29 1.95 -4.73
N LYS A 278 -1.83 1.44 -3.60
CA LYS A 278 -1.94 0.02 -3.25
C LYS A 278 -3.38 -0.38 -2.92
N SER A 279 -4.20 0.56 -2.42
CA SER A 279 -5.61 0.31 -2.10
C SER A 279 -6.51 0.17 -3.33
N GLN A 280 -6.02 0.50 -4.54
CA GLN A 280 -6.79 0.33 -5.76
C GLN A 280 -7.16 -1.15 -5.98
N GLY A 281 -8.45 -1.40 -6.21
CA GLY A 281 -8.99 -2.76 -6.33
C GLY A 281 -9.49 -3.37 -5.02
N SER A 282 -9.01 -2.90 -3.86
CA SER A 282 -9.44 -3.40 -2.55
C SER A 282 -10.76 -2.77 -2.09
N THR A 283 -11.40 -3.43 -1.12
CA THR A 283 -12.64 -2.97 -0.50
C THR A 283 -12.59 -3.31 0.99
N PHE A 284 -12.93 -2.34 1.84
CA PHE A 284 -12.96 -2.47 3.30
C PHE A 284 -14.29 -1.97 3.84
N GLU A 285 -14.72 -2.45 5.01
CA GLU A 285 -15.91 -1.90 5.65
C GLU A 285 -15.66 -0.44 6.06
N ASN A 286 -14.55 -0.18 6.72
CA ASN A 286 -14.16 1.13 7.20
C ASN A 286 -12.76 1.50 6.71
N VAL A 287 -12.51 2.79 6.51
CA VAL A 287 -11.17 3.29 6.22
C VAL A 287 -10.80 4.42 7.16
N CYS A 288 -9.55 4.41 7.63
CA CYS A 288 -8.93 5.53 8.34
C CYS A 288 -7.96 6.23 7.38
N ILE A 289 -8.18 7.50 7.07
CA ILE A 289 -7.43 8.22 6.03
C ILE A 289 -6.61 9.35 6.64
N ASP A 290 -5.31 9.34 6.44
CA ASP A 290 -4.43 10.45 6.81
C ASP A 290 -4.47 11.54 5.73
N LEU A 291 -5.40 12.50 5.87
CA LEU A 291 -5.56 13.60 4.91
C LEU A 291 -4.30 14.46 4.81
N ASP A 292 -3.61 14.66 5.93
CA ASP A 292 -2.41 15.49 5.97
C ASP A 292 -1.33 14.99 5.00
N ASP A 293 -1.10 13.67 4.98
CA ASP A 293 -0.12 13.04 4.11
C ASP A 293 -0.56 13.05 2.62
N ILE A 294 -1.88 13.02 2.38
CA ILE A 294 -2.43 13.09 1.02
C ILE A 294 -2.38 14.52 0.47
N ILE A 295 -2.76 15.52 1.28
CA ILE A 295 -2.86 16.92 0.83
C ILE A 295 -1.50 17.61 0.80
N TYR A 296 -0.60 17.23 1.72
CA TYR A 296 0.70 17.88 1.85
C TYR A 296 1.85 16.88 1.73
N PHE A 297 3.02 17.39 1.37
CA PHE A 297 4.26 16.65 1.47
C PHE A 297 5.32 17.50 2.16
N GLN A 298 6.27 16.85 2.81
CA GLN A 298 7.42 17.51 3.38
C GLN A 298 8.60 17.47 2.42
N THR A 299 9.24 18.61 2.23
CA THR A 299 10.51 18.66 1.50
C THR A 299 11.64 18.08 2.36
N LYS A 300 12.79 17.81 1.75
CA LYS A 300 14.01 17.39 2.47
C LYS A 300 14.44 18.38 3.57
N TRP A 301 13.99 19.63 3.48
CA TRP A 301 14.27 20.72 4.43
C TRP A 301 13.16 20.89 5.49
N GLY A 302 12.24 19.94 5.60
CA GLY A 302 11.12 19.98 6.56
C GLY A 302 9.99 20.95 6.20
N LYS A 303 10.07 21.65 5.05
CA LYS A 303 8.99 22.56 4.62
C LYS A 303 7.78 21.76 4.15
N ARG A 304 6.62 22.06 4.72
CA ARG A 304 5.31 21.49 4.31
C ARG A 304 4.81 22.24 3.07
N ILE A 305 4.57 21.54 1.99
CA ILE A 305 4.08 22.07 0.73
C ILE A 305 2.77 21.37 0.36
N ARG A 306 1.78 22.14 -0.07
CA ARG A 306 0.52 21.58 -0.57
C ARG A 306 0.74 20.91 -1.92
N ARG A 307 0.20 19.70 -2.06
CA ARG A 307 0.18 18.94 -3.31
C ARG A 307 -0.72 19.62 -4.33
N ASN A 308 -0.54 19.32 -5.62
CA ASN A 308 -1.47 19.76 -6.66
C ASN A 308 -2.90 19.37 -6.25
N PRO A 309 -3.86 20.32 -6.22
CA PRO A 309 -5.22 20.04 -5.73
C PRO A 309 -5.93 18.93 -6.49
N ALA A 310 -5.78 18.86 -7.81
CA ALA A 310 -6.40 17.80 -8.61
C ALA A 310 -5.79 16.42 -8.32
N GLU A 311 -4.46 16.35 -8.09
CA GLU A 311 -3.80 15.12 -7.66
C GLU A 311 -4.30 14.68 -6.29
N ALA A 312 -4.35 15.60 -5.32
CA ALA A 312 -4.85 15.30 -3.98
C ALA A 312 -6.31 14.84 -4.00
N LEU A 313 -7.18 15.47 -4.78
CA LEU A 313 -8.59 15.09 -4.91
C LEU A 313 -8.74 13.69 -5.53
N ARG A 314 -7.93 13.32 -6.53
CA ARG A 314 -7.94 11.96 -7.08
C ARG A 314 -7.51 10.92 -6.05
N LEU A 315 -6.46 11.20 -5.28
CA LEU A 315 -5.99 10.34 -4.20
C LEU A 315 -7.06 10.14 -3.13
N LEU A 316 -7.74 11.23 -2.73
CA LEU A 316 -8.84 11.22 -1.76
C LEU A 316 -10.04 10.42 -2.28
N TYR A 317 -10.44 10.64 -3.54
CA TYR A 317 -11.49 9.87 -4.17
C TYR A 317 -11.20 8.36 -4.12
N VAL A 318 -9.98 7.95 -4.49
CA VAL A 318 -9.58 6.54 -4.44
C VAL A 318 -9.61 6.04 -3.01
N ALA A 319 -8.99 6.74 -2.05
CA ALA A 319 -8.92 6.30 -0.66
C ALA A 319 -10.32 6.12 -0.02
N MET A 320 -11.18 7.14 -0.14
CA MET A 320 -12.53 7.10 0.44
C MET A 320 -13.43 6.08 -0.25
N SER A 321 -13.30 5.92 -1.58
CA SER A 321 -14.09 4.93 -2.32
C SER A 321 -13.75 3.47 -1.97
N ARG A 322 -12.75 3.24 -1.10
CA ARG A 322 -12.44 1.89 -0.57
C ARG A 322 -13.39 1.46 0.54
N ALA A 323 -14.00 2.41 1.25
CA ALA A 323 -14.97 2.12 2.30
C ALA A 323 -16.31 1.66 1.72
N THR A 324 -16.89 0.62 2.31
CA THR A 324 -18.31 0.29 2.07
C THR A 324 -19.24 1.00 3.04
N LYS A 325 -18.76 1.20 4.28
CA LYS A 325 -19.58 1.77 5.37
C LYS A 325 -19.11 3.17 5.76
N HIS A 326 -17.90 3.31 6.30
CA HIS A 326 -17.49 4.56 6.92
C HIS A 326 -16.05 4.97 6.60
N ALA A 327 -15.84 6.28 6.42
CA ALA A 327 -14.51 6.87 6.27
C ALA A 327 -14.19 7.84 7.42
N TYR A 328 -13.13 7.56 8.17
CA TYR A 328 -12.58 8.43 9.20
C TYR A 328 -11.40 9.20 8.62
N LEU A 329 -11.48 10.53 8.62
CA LEU A 329 -10.52 11.39 7.97
C LEU A 329 -9.76 12.24 9.01
N LYS A 330 -8.42 12.16 9.03
CA LYS A 330 -7.58 12.97 9.91
C LYS A 330 -7.33 14.34 9.28
N LEU A 331 -7.76 15.39 9.94
CA LEU A 331 -7.48 16.77 9.55
C LEU A 331 -6.56 17.46 10.55
#